data_0b89c59e0877338b9a51138db35cc590
#
_entry.id   0b89c59e0877338b9a51138db35cc590
#
_cell.length_a   1.000
_cell.length_b   1.000
_cell.length_c   1.000
_cell.angle_alpha   90.00
_cell.angle_beta   90.00
_cell.angle_gamma   90.00
#
_symmetry.space_group_name_H-M   'P 1'
#
loop_
_entity.id
_entity.type
_entity.pdbx_description
1 polymer ?
#
loop_
_entity_poly.entity_id
_entity_poly.type
_entity_poly.pdbx_seq_one_letter_code
_entity_poly.pdbx_strand_id
1 'polypeptide(L)'
;MLWGEKPYYSLDYYLKQTFGSKTYKASLDAGFTCPNRDGTIGRGGCIFCSRGGSGEFAGSRALSITEQIDSQIEKLGSFHAKQYIAYYQAFTNTYADLDYLRRVYEPSFLHEKVAVVDIATRPDCVGEDVVSLLCEYSKRKPVWVELGLQTIHEDTAAYIRRGYDLTCFENALKRLNDAQIPVIVHVILGLPGEDKEKMLELFVI
;
A
#
# COMPACT_ATOMS: atom_id res chain seq x y z
N MET A 1 20.97 2.69 -19.91
CA MET A 1 21.07 1.46 -19.09
C MET A 1 19.71 0.77 -19.14
N LEU A 2 19.64 -0.54 -19.34
CA LEU A 2 18.40 -1.33 -19.33
C LEU A 2 18.37 -2.22 -18.09
N TRP A 3 17.21 -2.39 -17.48
CA TRP A 3 16.96 -3.34 -16.40
C TRP A 3 16.10 -4.49 -16.94
N GLY A 4 16.81 -5.56 -17.34
CA GLY A 4 16.23 -6.56 -18.22
C GLY A 4 15.95 -5.95 -19.61
N GLU A 5 14.71 -6.02 -20.06
CA GLU A 5 14.27 -5.46 -21.36
C GLU A 5 13.68 -4.05 -21.25
N LYS A 6 13.60 -3.46 -20.02
CA LYS A 6 12.92 -2.18 -19.76
C LYS A 6 13.90 -1.03 -19.55
N PRO A 7 13.57 0.18 -20.01
CA PRO A 7 14.38 1.39 -19.76
C PRO A 7 14.21 1.96 -18.34
N TYR A 8 13.48 1.26 -17.46
CA TYR A 8 13.25 1.66 -16.09
C TYR A 8 13.36 0.46 -15.14
N TYR A 9 13.67 0.72 -13.88
CA TYR A 9 13.79 -0.28 -12.83
C TYR A 9 12.41 -0.74 -12.38
N SER A 10 11.91 -1.82 -12.98
CA SER A 10 10.56 -2.29 -12.71
C SER A 10 10.48 -3.13 -11.43
N LEU A 11 9.30 -3.13 -10.78
CA LEU A 11 9.03 -3.98 -9.61
C LEU A 11 9.29 -5.47 -9.93
N ASP A 12 8.90 -5.96 -11.12
CA ASP A 12 9.18 -7.34 -11.54
C ASP A 12 10.69 -7.64 -11.59
N TYR A 13 11.49 -6.69 -12.10
CA TYR A 13 12.95 -6.83 -12.11
C TYR A 13 13.51 -6.86 -10.69
N TYR A 14 13.09 -5.92 -9.84
CA TYR A 14 13.48 -5.86 -8.42
C TYR A 14 13.14 -7.18 -7.70
N LEU A 15 11.91 -7.68 -7.83
CA LEU A 15 11.44 -8.90 -7.17
C LEU A 15 12.25 -10.13 -7.61
N LYS A 16 12.56 -10.24 -8.91
CA LYS A 16 13.42 -11.32 -9.41
C LYS A 16 14.83 -11.28 -8.86
N GLN A 17 15.40 -10.08 -8.73
CA GLN A 17 16.75 -9.92 -8.15
C GLN A 17 16.75 -10.24 -6.65
N THR A 18 15.72 -9.83 -5.92
CA THR A 18 15.64 -9.97 -4.47
C THR A 18 15.23 -11.37 -4.04
N PHE A 19 14.26 -11.99 -4.72
CA PHE A 19 13.67 -13.26 -4.32
C PHE A 19 14.02 -14.44 -5.25
N GLY A 20 14.83 -14.19 -6.29
CA GLY A 20 15.28 -15.22 -7.25
C GLY A 20 14.16 -15.77 -8.15
N SER A 21 12.95 -15.27 -8.05
CA SER A 21 11.80 -15.71 -8.84
C SER A 21 10.73 -14.62 -8.97
N LYS A 22 9.80 -14.81 -9.88
CA LYS A 22 8.62 -14.00 -10.01
C LYS A 22 7.78 -14.07 -8.73
N THR A 23 7.38 -12.94 -8.20
CA THR A 23 6.57 -12.81 -6.99
C THR A 23 5.33 -11.99 -7.32
N TYR A 24 4.16 -12.40 -6.83
CA TYR A 24 2.88 -11.74 -7.12
C TYR A 24 2.22 -11.24 -5.85
N LYS A 25 1.43 -10.18 -5.97
CA LYS A 25 0.60 -9.67 -4.88
C LYS A 25 -0.66 -10.52 -4.72
N ALA A 26 -0.86 -11.03 -3.52
CA ALA A 26 -2.13 -11.58 -3.04
C ALA A 26 -2.87 -10.44 -2.36
N SER A 27 -3.84 -9.85 -3.03
CA SER A 27 -4.57 -8.68 -2.53
C SER A 27 -5.62 -9.07 -1.50
N LEU A 28 -5.60 -8.38 -0.35
CA LEU A 28 -6.37 -8.70 0.86
C LEU A 28 -7.31 -7.57 1.26
N ASP A 29 -8.50 -7.91 1.72
CA ASP A 29 -9.42 -7.00 2.41
C ASP A 29 -9.55 -7.42 3.88
N ALA A 30 -8.89 -6.67 4.76
CA ALA A 30 -8.89 -6.94 6.19
C ALA A 30 -10.00 -6.20 6.96
N GLY A 31 -11.00 -5.65 6.27
CA GLY A 31 -12.15 -5.03 6.93
C GLY A 31 -11.94 -3.60 7.39
N PHE A 32 -10.87 -2.94 6.96
CA PHE A 32 -10.62 -1.54 7.29
C PHE A 32 -11.64 -0.59 6.71
N THR A 33 -11.68 0.63 7.23
CA THR A 33 -12.35 1.79 6.67
C THR A 33 -11.33 2.89 6.32
N CYS A 34 -11.81 4.10 6.09
CA CYS A 34 -10.97 5.25 5.80
C CYS A 34 -11.52 6.48 6.52
N PRO A 35 -10.68 7.29 7.21
CA PRO A 35 -11.14 8.48 7.91
C PRO A 35 -11.79 9.51 6.98
N ASN A 36 -11.49 9.46 5.68
CA ASN A 36 -12.14 10.28 4.64
C ASN A 36 -13.50 9.71 4.19
N ARG A 37 -14.00 8.63 4.81
CA ARG A 37 -15.28 7.99 4.49
C ARG A 37 -16.21 7.84 5.68
N ASP A 38 -15.68 7.56 6.85
CA ASP A 38 -16.47 7.27 8.06
C ASP A 38 -16.96 8.54 8.78
N GLY A 39 -16.52 9.70 8.33
CA GLY A 39 -16.90 11.00 8.88
C GLY A 39 -15.87 11.62 9.83
N THR A 40 -14.75 10.96 10.09
CA THR A 40 -13.69 11.48 10.95
C THR A 40 -13.07 12.75 10.36
N ILE A 41 -12.70 12.73 9.08
CA ILE A 41 -12.22 13.92 8.34
C ILE A 41 -13.10 14.25 7.14
N GLY A 42 -13.83 13.29 6.59
CA GLY A 42 -14.69 13.49 5.43
C GLY A 42 -15.67 12.34 5.21
N ARG A 43 -16.59 12.56 4.28
CA ARG A 43 -17.57 11.54 3.86
C ARG A 43 -17.47 11.32 2.36
N GLY A 44 -17.64 10.06 1.93
CA GLY A 44 -17.61 9.67 0.52
C GLY A 44 -16.22 9.36 -0.04
N GLY A 45 -15.14 9.78 0.61
CA GLY A 45 -13.76 9.49 0.19
C GLY A 45 -13.23 10.37 -0.94
N CYS A 46 -12.04 10.06 -1.41
CA CYS A 46 -11.43 10.70 -2.57
C CYS A 46 -12.21 10.39 -3.84
N ILE A 47 -12.23 11.32 -4.82
CA ILE A 47 -13.03 11.16 -6.05
C ILE A 47 -12.56 10.00 -6.95
N PHE A 48 -11.30 9.61 -6.84
CA PHE A 48 -10.73 8.48 -7.59
C PHE A 48 -10.93 7.12 -6.89
N CYS A 49 -11.38 7.13 -5.64
CA CYS A 49 -11.49 5.92 -4.85
C CYS A 49 -12.87 5.28 -5.02
N SER A 50 -12.91 4.04 -5.49
CA SER A 50 -14.13 3.26 -5.66
C SER A 50 -14.90 3.02 -4.36
N ARG A 51 -16.09 2.46 -4.45
CA ARG A 51 -16.87 2.03 -3.28
C ARG A 51 -16.14 0.99 -2.43
N GLY A 52 -15.34 0.13 -3.08
CA GLY A 52 -14.52 -0.90 -2.45
C GLY A 52 -13.20 -0.40 -1.85
N GLY A 53 -12.96 0.93 -1.81
CA GLY A 53 -11.71 1.45 -1.27
C GLY A 53 -10.48 1.03 -2.07
N SER A 54 -10.60 0.92 -3.40
CA SER A 54 -9.59 0.40 -4.34
C SER A 54 -9.26 -1.09 -4.13
N GLY A 55 -10.17 -1.84 -3.50
CA GLY A 55 -10.01 -3.26 -3.19
C GLY A 55 -10.78 -4.20 -4.13
N GLU A 56 -11.03 -3.81 -5.39
CA GLU A 56 -11.82 -4.59 -6.35
C GLU A 56 -11.25 -5.98 -6.64
N PHE A 57 -9.95 -6.14 -6.50
CA PHE A 57 -9.25 -7.41 -6.71
C PHE A 57 -8.85 -8.10 -5.39
N ALA A 58 -9.20 -7.53 -4.26
CA ALA A 58 -8.91 -8.11 -2.96
C ALA A 58 -9.73 -9.38 -2.69
N GLY A 59 -9.25 -10.18 -1.75
CA GLY A 59 -9.96 -11.33 -1.23
C GLY A 59 -11.31 -10.93 -0.63
N SER A 60 -12.19 -11.91 -0.46
CA SER A 60 -13.48 -11.67 0.16
C SER A 60 -13.32 -11.39 1.66
N ARG A 61 -13.88 -10.27 2.13
CA ARG A 61 -13.93 -9.91 3.57
C ARG A 61 -14.63 -10.97 4.45
N ALA A 62 -15.42 -11.86 3.87
CA ALA A 62 -16.04 -12.96 4.60
C ALA A 62 -15.07 -14.09 4.96
N LEU A 63 -13.88 -14.12 4.36
CA LEU A 63 -12.83 -15.07 4.62
C LEU A 63 -11.80 -14.51 5.60
N SER A 64 -11.18 -15.38 6.39
CA SER A 64 -10.00 -15.04 7.19
C SER A 64 -8.83 -14.59 6.28
N ILE A 65 -7.87 -13.89 6.84
CA ILE A 65 -6.67 -13.44 6.07
C ILE A 65 -5.93 -14.64 5.46
N THR A 66 -5.78 -15.75 6.18
CA THR A 66 -5.15 -16.98 5.66
C THR A 66 -5.93 -17.52 4.46
N GLU A 67 -7.25 -17.68 4.58
CA GLU A 67 -8.11 -18.15 3.48
C GLU A 67 -8.09 -17.21 2.27
N GLN A 68 -8.01 -15.89 2.50
CA GLN A 68 -7.84 -14.94 1.41
C GLN A 68 -6.49 -15.13 0.69
N ILE A 69 -5.39 -15.28 1.45
CA ILE A 69 -4.06 -15.55 0.87
C ILE A 69 -4.11 -16.82 0.04
N ASP A 70 -4.62 -17.93 0.59
CA ASP A 70 -4.70 -19.22 -0.13
C ASP A 70 -5.54 -19.12 -1.39
N SER A 71 -6.71 -18.47 -1.32
CA SER A 71 -7.59 -18.26 -2.48
C SER A 71 -6.93 -17.40 -3.56
N GLN A 72 -6.19 -16.35 -3.19
CA GLN A 72 -5.46 -15.52 -4.14
C GLN A 72 -4.29 -16.30 -4.77
N ILE A 73 -3.58 -17.11 -3.99
CA ILE A 73 -2.50 -17.98 -4.48
C ILE A 73 -3.05 -19.00 -5.49
N GLU A 74 -4.19 -19.60 -5.21
CA GLU A 74 -4.84 -20.54 -6.12
C GLU A 74 -5.20 -19.88 -7.46
N LYS A 75 -5.79 -18.69 -7.44
CA LYS A 75 -6.09 -17.91 -8.66
C LYS A 75 -4.83 -17.57 -9.47
N LEU A 76 -3.70 -17.35 -8.79
CA LEU A 76 -2.41 -17.01 -9.38
C LEU A 76 -1.57 -18.25 -9.74
N GLY A 77 -2.03 -19.45 -9.42
CA GLY A 77 -1.30 -20.71 -9.56
C GLY A 77 -0.79 -20.99 -10.97
N SER A 78 -1.49 -20.50 -12.01
CA SER A 78 -1.06 -20.63 -13.42
C SER A 78 0.27 -19.89 -13.73
N PHE A 79 0.68 -18.96 -12.88
CA PHE A 79 1.91 -18.15 -13.05
C PHE A 79 3.16 -18.78 -12.40
N HIS A 80 3.03 -19.96 -11.75
CA HIS A 80 4.13 -20.71 -11.13
C HIS A 80 5.03 -19.90 -10.16
N ALA A 81 4.44 -18.95 -9.44
CA ALA A 81 5.18 -18.22 -8.40
C ALA A 81 5.46 -19.12 -7.19
N LYS A 82 6.66 -18.97 -6.61
CA LYS A 82 7.05 -19.70 -5.39
C LYS A 82 6.73 -18.90 -4.13
N GLN A 83 6.67 -17.59 -4.24
CA GLN A 83 6.47 -16.67 -3.13
C GLN A 83 5.50 -15.56 -3.52
N TYR A 84 4.84 -14.99 -2.53
CA TYR A 84 3.80 -13.99 -2.71
C TYR A 84 4.01 -12.82 -1.74
N ILE A 85 3.44 -11.68 -2.12
CA ILE A 85 3.34 -10.49 -1.29
C ILE A 85 1.91 -10.46 -0.73
N ALA A 86 1.76 -10.52 0.58
CA ALA A 86 0.47 -10.27 1.23
C ALA A 86 0.19 -8.76 1.18
N TYR A 87 -0.71 -8.35 0.29
CA TYR A 87 -0.96 -6.95 -0.03
C TYR A 87 -2.30 -6.50 0.56
N TYR A 88 -2.23 -5.72 1.62
CA TYR A 88 -3.37 -5.07 2.25
C TYR A 88 -3.73 -3.81 1.46
N GLN A 89 -4.75 -3.90 0.61
CA GLN A 89 -5.08 -2.85 -0.36
C GLN A 89 -6.38 -2.10 -0.04
N ALA A 90 -7.42 -2.78 0.39
CA ALA A 90 -8.73 -2.17 0.58
C ALA A 90 -8.72 -1.11 1.69
N PHE A 91 -9.07 0.14 1.35
CA PHE A 91 -9.16 1.29 2.27
C PHE A 91 -7.81 1.73 2.88
N THR A 92 -7.80 2.01 4.20
CA THR A 92 -6.64 2.56 4.92
C THR A 92 -6.16 1.54 5.95
N ASN A 93 -5.15 0.77 5.61
CA ASN A 93 -4.83 -0.47 6.32
C ASN A 93 -4.00 -0.30 7.59
N THR A 94 -3.80 0.93 8.06
CA THR A 94 -3.26 1.27 9.38
C THR A 94 -4.24 2.05 10.25
N TYR A 95 -5.47 2.25 9.76
CA TYR A 95 -6.50 3.02 10.45
C TYR A 95 -7.36 2.12 11.34
N ALA A 96 -6.79 1.71 12.46
CA ALA A 96 -7.42 0.93 13.53
C ALA A 96 -6.54 0.99 14.79
N ASP A 97 -7.04 0.46 15.92
CA ASP A 97 -6.21 0.25 17.10
C ASP A 97 -5.14 -0.83 16.87
N LEU A 98 -4.06 -0.78 17.67
CA LEU A 98 -2.92 -1.69 17.50
C LEU A 98 -3.28 -3.17 17.69
N ASP A 99 -4.25 -3.49 18.54
CA ASP A 99 -4.68 -4.86 18.78
C ASP A 99 -5.38 -5.44 17.55
N TYR A 100 -6.18 -4.60 16.88
CA TYR A 100 -6.76 -4.97 15.58
C TYR A 100 -5.68 -5.17 14.53
N LEU A 101 -4.73 -4.24 14.40
CA LEU A 101 -3.62 -4.35 13.46
C LEU A 101 -2.82 -5.64 13.69
N ARG A 102 -2.46 -5.96 14.93
CA ARG A 102 -1.78 -7.20 15.27
C ARG A 102 -2.57 -8.43 14.83
N ARG A 103 -3.85 -8.47 15.17
CA ARG A 103 -4.72 -9.60 14.82
C ARG A 103 -4.83 -9.84 13.32
N VAL A 104 -4.93 -8.78 12.51
CA VAL A 104 -5.10 -8.93 11.05
C VAL A 104 -3.79 -9.15 10.31
N TYR A 105 -2.65 -8.63 10.83
CA TYR A 105 -1.36 -8.82 10.17
C TYR A 105 -0.74 -10.18 10.49
N GLU A 106 -0.88 -10.69 11.71
CA GLU A 106 -0.24 -11.91 12.19
C GLU A 106 -0.37 -13.10 11.24
N PRO A 107 -1.54 -13.41 10.64
CA PRO A 107 -1.66 -14.52 9.70
C PRO A 107 -0.71 -14.41 8.49
N SER A 108 -0.48 -13.21 7.96
CA SER A 108 0.45 -12.99 6.85
C SER A 108 1.91 -13.25 7.23
N PHE A 109 2.29 -12.95 8.47
CA PHE A 109 3.63 -13.23 8.98
C PHE A 109 3.86 -14.71 9.27
N LEU A 110 2.83 -15.45 9.59
CA LEU A 110 2.89 -16.90 9.82
C LEU A 110 2.84 -17.71 8.52
N HIS A 111 2.27 -17.16 7.45
CA HIS A 111 2.04 -17.89 6.20
C HIS A 111 3.36 -18.16 5.45
N GLU A 112 3.67 -19.44 5.18
CA GLU A 112 4.97 -19.89 4.63
C GLU A 112 5.25 -19.35 3.22
N LYS A 113 4.23 -19.21 2.37
CA LYS A 113 4.37 -18.70 1.00
C LYS A 113 4.45 -17.18 0.91
N VAL A 114 4.24 -16.45 2.02
CA VAL A 114 4.34 -14.98 2.06
C VAL A 114 5.78 -14.57 2.33
N ALA A 115 6.38 -13.89 1.38
CA ALA A 115 7.74 -13.35 1.48
C ALA A 115 7.78 -11.91 2.01
N VAL A 116 6.75 -11.12 1.73
CA VAL A 116 6.64 -9.70 2.09
C VAL A 116 5.22 -9.40 2.53
N VAL A 117 5.08 -8.55 3.54
CA VAL A 117 3.79 -7.94 3.90
C VAL A 117 3.79 -6.49 3.46
N ASP A 118 2.87 -6.13 2.58
CA ASP A 118 2.77 -4.84 1.91
C ASP A 118 1.46 -4.15 2.30
N ILE A 119 1.54 -2.94 2.85
CA ILE A 119 0.43 -2.28 3.53
C ILE A 119 0.15 -0.93 2.87
N ALA A 120 -0.95 -0.86 2.11
CA ALA A 120 -1.39 0.40 1.51
C ALA A 120 -2.14 1.25 2.54
N THR A 121 -1.72 2.50 2.69
CA THR A 121 -2.29 3.40 3.68
C THR A 121 -2.17 4.88 3.31
N ARG A 122 -2.76 5.71 4.16
CA ARG A 122 -2.72 7.17 4.11
C ARG A 122 -1.63 7.70 5.05
N PRO A 123 -0.98 8.84 4.71
CA PRO A 123 0.06 9.44 5.55
C PRO A 123 -0.44 9.86 6.94
N ASP A 124 -1.67 10.40 7.02
CA ASP A 124 -2.32 10.82 8.25
C ASP A 124 -2.72 9.66 9.20
N CYS A 125 -2.53 8.41 8.75
CA CYS A 125 -2.77 7.20 9.54
C CYS A 125 -1.47 6.42 9.85
N VAL A 126 -0.30 7.07 9.76
CA VAL A 126 1.01 6.48 10.09
C VAL A 126 1.61 7.23 11.28
N GLY A 127 1.07 6.99 12.48
CA GLY A 127 1.58 7.52 13.75
C GLY A 127 2.83 6.76 14.23
N GLU A 128 3.48 7.26 15.29
CA GLU A 128 4.67 6.63 15.87
C GLU A 128 4.39 5.23 16.42
N ASP A 129 3.21 5.01 16.95
CA ASP A 129 2.73 3.72 17.45
C ASP A 129 2.60 2.69 16.32
N VAL A 130 2.04 3.09 15.17
CA VAL A 130 1.97 2.26 13.96
C VAL A 130 3.38 1.94 13.45
N VAL A 131 4.26 2.94 13.35
CA VAL A 131 5.65 2.73 12.91
C VAL A 131 6.37 1.76 13.84
N SER A 132 6.20 1.90 15.15
CA SER A 132 6.78 0.99 16.15
C SER A 132 6.30 -0.45 15.94
N LEU A 133 5.01 -0.64 15.67
CA LEU A 133 4.43 -1.95 15.34
C LEU A 133 5.04 -2.53 14.06
N LEU A 134 5.15 -1.72 13.00
CA LEU A 134 5.75 -2.18 11.75
C LEU A 134 7.24 -2.55 11.91
N CYS A 135 7.99 -1.81 12.73
CA CYS A 135 9.36 -2.16 13.10
C CYS A 135 9.46 -3.51 13.84
N GLU A 136 8.52 -3.80 14.72
CA GLU A 136 8.45 -5.11 15.40
C GLU A 136 8.27 -6.23 14.36
N TYR A 137 7.33 -6.07 13.45
CA TYR A 137 7.03 -7.04 12.41
C TYR A 137 8.15 -7.20 11.36
N SER A 138 8.83 -6.11 11.00
CA SER A 138 9.91 -6.12 10.01
C SER A 138 11.10 -7.00 10.40
N LYS A 139 11.27 -7.30 11.70
CA LYS A 139 12.26 -8.26 12.21
C LYS A 139 11.95 -9.71 11.85
N ARG A 140 10.72 -10.01 11.46
CA ARG A 140 10.23 -11.37 11.14
C ARG A 140 10.19 -11.61 9.64
N LYS A 141 9.62 -10.66 8.88
CA LYS A 141 9.55 -10.65 7.41
C LYS A 141 9.63 -9.20 6.92
N PRO A 142 10.11 -8.95 5.69
CA PRO A 142 10.05 -7.63 5.09
C PRO A 142 8.65 -7.04 5.12
N VAL A 143 8.55 -5.80 5.61
CA VAL A 143 7.34 -4.99 5.59
C VAL A 143 7.57 -3.84 4.64
N TRP A 144 6.61 -3.61 3.74
CA TRP A 144 6.57 -2.44 2.87
C TRP A 144 5.33 -1.61 3.18
N VAL A 145 5.43 -0.31 3.00
CA VAL A 145 4.29 0.60 3.11
C VAL A 145 4.05 1.27 1.77
N GLU A 146 2.86 1.08 1.21
CA GLU A 146 2.41 1.85 0.04
C GLU A 146 1.72 3.11 0.53
N LEU A 147 2.40 4.25 0.39
CA LEU A 147 1.97 5.53 0.93
C LEU A 147 1.35 6.39 -0.16
N GLY A 148 0.10 6.78 0.02
CA GLY A 148 -0.61 7.64 -0.93
C GLY A 148 -0.07 9.07 -0.89
N LEU A 149 0.52 9.55 -1.99
CA LEU A 149 0.80 10.95 -2.26
C LEU A 149 -0.24 11.51 -3.22
N GLN A 150 -0.48 10.79 -4.28
CA GLN A 150 -1.38 11.04 -5.40
C GLN A 150 -0.90 12.21 -6.26
N THR A 151 -0.71 13.39 -5.67
CA THR A 151 -0.15 14.60 -6.27
C THR A 151 0.54 15.48 -5.22
N ILE A 152 1.50 16.30 -5.65
CA ILE A 152 2.12 17.36 -4.81
C ILE A 152 1.36 18.69 -4.90
N HIS A 153 0.48 18.84 -5.88
CA HIS A 153 -0.25 20.08 -6.13
C HIS A 153 -1.46 20.18 -5.21
N GLU A 154 -1.45 21.16 -4.31
CA GLU A 154 -2.49 21.31 -3.28
C GLU A 154 -3.87 21.67 -3.86
N ASP A 155 -3.91 22.41 -4.99
CA ASP A 155 -5.15 22.68 -5.74
C ASP A 155 -5.79 21.37 -6.25
N THR A 156 -4.98 20.51 -6.85
CA THR A 156 -5.41 19.18 -7.30
C THR A 156 -5.76 18.27 -6.11
N ALA A 157 -4.97 18.30 -5.03
CA ALA A 157 -5.23 17.52 -3.82
C ALA A 157 -6.58 17.88 -3.18
N ALA A 158 -6.91 19.17 -3.15
CA ALA A 158 -8.21 19.66 -2.71
C ALA A 158 -9.34 19.21 -3.65
N TYR A 159 -9.14 19.31 -4.96
CA TYR A 159 -10.12 18.87 -5.96
C TYR A 159 -10.43 17.38 -5.83
N ILE A 160 -9.41 16.53 -5.69
CA ILE A 160 -9.61 15.08 -5.54
C ILE A 160 -10.06 14.69 -4.13
N ARG A 161 -10.24 15.63 -3.23
CA ARG A 161 -10.67 15.42 -1.84
C ARG A 161 -9.74 14.46 -1.08
N ARG A 162 -8.43 14.62 -1.25
CA ARG A 162 -7.42 13.77 -0.60
C ARG A 162 -7.49 13.85 0.94
N GLY A 163 -7.69 15.06 1.48
CA GLY A 163 -7.96 15.29 2.90
C GLY A 163 -6.73 15.35 3.81
N TYR A 164 -5.53 15.46 3.25
CA TYR A 164 -4.26 15.79 3.91
C TYR A 164 -3.38 16.61 2.97
N ASP A 165 -2.45 17.40 3.52
CA ASP A 165 -1.51 18.22 2.78
C ASP A 165 -0.19 17.50 2.48
N LEU A 166 0.69 18.14 1.71
CA LEU A 166 2.01 17.61 1.37
C LEU A 166 2.88 17.43 2.62
N THR A 167 2.82 18.36 3.58
CA THR A 167 3.59 18.29 4.82
C THR A 167 3.24 17.04 5.64
N CYS A 168 1.96 16.65 5.66
CA CYS A 168 1.53 15.40 6.30
C CYS A 168 2.19 14.18 5.65
N PHE A 169 2.26 14.16 4.31
CA PHE A 169 2.94 13.10 3.58
C PHE A 169 4.44 13.06 3.88
N GLU A 170 5.13 14.19 3.81
CA GLU A 170 6.57 14.31 4.08
C GLU A 170 6.93 13.83 5.48
N ASN A 171 6.14 14.22 6.48
CA ASN A 171 6.33 13.79 7.86
C ASN A 171 6.15 12.28 8.04
N ALA A 172 5.15 11.67 7.39
CA ALA A 172 4.94 10.23 7.41
C ALA A 172 6.07 9.48 6.70
N LEU A 173 6.48 9.97 5.51
CA LEU A 173 7.60 9.43 4.76
C LEU A 173 8.90 9.47 5.59
N LYS A 174 9.16 10.62 6.23
CA LYS A 174 10.33 10.77 7.10
C LYS A 174 10.31 9.75 8.25
N ARG A 175 9.18 9.60 8.96
CA ARG A 175 9.06 8.62 10.06
C ARG A 175 9.35 7.19 9.59
N LEU A 176 8.80 6.80 8.44
CA LEU A 176 9.03 5.47 7.87
C LEU A 176 10.48 5.26 7.45
N ASN A 177 11.10 6.27 6.83
CA ASN A 177 12.51 6.23 6.42
C ASN A 177 13.45 6.17 7.63
N ASP A 178 13.23 6.99 8.67
CA ASP A 178 14.00 6.95 9.92
C ASP A 178 13.91 5.56 10.59
N ALA A 179 12.77 4.90 10.45
CA ALA A 179 12.53 3.53 10.92
C ALA A 179 13.04 2.44 9.96
N GLN A 180 13.63 2.81 8.83
CA GLN A 180 14.11 1.89 7.79
C GLN A 180 13.01 0.97 7.21
N ILE A 181 11.77 1.43 7.20
CA ILE A 181 10.64 0.75 6.54
C ILE A 181 10.60 1.20 5.07
N PRO A 182 10.76 0.29 4.09
CA PRO A 182 10.66 0.64 2.68
C PRO A 182 9.28 1.21 2.32
N VAL A 183 9.28 2.32 1.60
CA VAL A 183 8.07 3.02 1.15
C VAL A 183 7.93 2.95 -0.36
N ILE A 184 6.74 2.61 -0.82
CA ILE A 184 6.31 2.72 -2.22
C ILE A 184 5.35 3.90 -2.29
N VAL A 185 5.73 4.94 -3.01
CA VAL A 185 4.91 6.15 -3.15
C VAL A 185 3.90 5.96 -4.28
N HIS A 186 2.62 6.13 -3.97
CA HIS A 186 1.55 6.10 -4.97
C HIS A 186 1.28 7.50 -5.49
N VAL A 187 1.42 7.67 -6.81
CA VAL A 187 1.04 8.88 -7.55
C VAL A 187 0.01 8.55 -8.62
N ILE A 188 -0.82 9.52 -8.98
CA ILE A 188 -1.79 9.42 -10.06
C ILE A 188 -1.41 10.43 -11.14
N LEU A 189 -1.08 9.96 -12.33
CA LEU A 189 -0.78 10.79 -13.47
C LEU A 189 -2.07 11.11 -14.24
N GLY A 190 -2.20 12.37 -14.71
CA GLY A 190 -3.35 12.82 -15.50
C GLY A 190 -4.58 13.15 -14.66
N LEU A 191 -4.38 13.61 -13.43
CA LEU A 191 -5.46 14.17 -12.62
C LEU A 191 -6.02 15.43 -13.30
N PRO A 192 -7.32 15.74 -13.12
CA PRO A 192 -7.92 16.94 -13.68
C PRO A 192 -7.17 18.20 -13.26
N GLY A 193 -6.76 19.02 -14.25
CA GLY A 193 -5.99 20.24 -14.01
C GLY A 193 -4.47 20.03 -13.95
N GLU A 194 -3.98 18.81 -14.13
CA GLU A 194 -2.54 18.53 -14.26
C GLU A 194 -2.15 18.29 -15.71
N ASP A 195 -1.32 19.20 -16.24
CA ASP A 195 -0.65 19.06 -17.53
C ASP A 195 0.62 18.21 -17.41
N LYS A 196 1.36 18.10 -18.50
CA LYS A 196 2.58 17.30 -18.55
C LYS A 196 3.67 17.84 -17.62
N GLU A 197 3.79 19.15 -17.51
CA GLU A 197 4.75 19.85 -16.66
C GLU A 197 4.48 19.51 -15.19
N LYS A 198 3.25 19.67 -14.71
CA LYS A 198 2.83 19.28 -13.36
C LYS A 198 3.06 17.80 -13.09
N MET A 199 2.77 16.93 -14.05
CA MET A 199 3.04 15.48 -13.87
C MET A 199 4.54 15.18 -13.72
N LEU A 200 5.43 15.92 -14.43
CA LEU A 200 6.87 15.72 -14.32
C LEU A 200 7.43 16.21 -12.97
N GLU A 201 6.84 17.24 -12.37
CA GLU A 201 7.23 17.76 -11.06
C GLU A 201 7.09 16.69 -9.96
N LEU A 202 6.17 15.71 -10.11
CA LEU A 202 6.00 14.60 -9.16
C LEU A 202 7.26 13.71 -8.99
N PHE A 203 8.21 13.75 -9.93
CA PHE A 203 9.40 12.91 -9.91
C PHE A 203 10.65 13.65 -9.43
N VAL A 204 10.52 14.86 -8.91
CA VAL A 204 11.63 15.73 -8.48
C VAL A 204 11.68 15.89 -6.95
N ILE A 205 10.82 15.18 -6.22
CA ILE A 205 10.69 15.21 -4.75
C ILE A 205 11.74 14.32 -4.11
#